data_aa1c1ac328cbf6273eec8a741d98486d
#
_entry.id   aa1c1ac328cbf6273eec8a741d98486d
#
_cell.length_a   1.000
_cell.length_b   1.000
_cell.length_c   1.000
_cell.angle_alpha   90.00
_cell.angle_beta   90.00
_cell.angle_gamma   90.00
#
_symmetry.space_group_name_H-M   'P 1'
#
loop_
_entity.id
_entity.type
_entity.pdbx_description
1 polymer ?
#
loop_
_entity_poly.entity_id
_entity_poly.type
_entity_poly.pdbx_seq_one_letter_code
_entity_poly.pdbx_strand_id
1 'polypeptide(L)'
;ASDVYKRQELNRDGLEAHKVWLFADKFVFCLGADIHSDTTLCVTTSIDQRSKSGELYVWNKKKWSAITGAEAFRQKDLRFFHDAVGYIVLDGDTCVAQSEEREGCWSDFMGMYTPATLHGEVAALHLRHGVKPSGASYQYIVLPAATKKEVKEFDPKMIRVIKNDKVAQVVSSPACGEGYWMAVYQSENFDIEGLFFKAVLPGIYYVEKGLGGLEIKLSSPFRISK
;
A
#
# COMPACT_ATOMS: atom_id res chain seq x y z
N ALA A 1 -20.26 9.68 -0.99
CA ALA A 1 -18.99 9.15 -1.46
C ALA A 1 -18.16 8.76 -0.25
N SER A 2 -18.23 7.49 0.04
CA SER A 2 -17.43 6.86 1.08
C SER A 2 -15.93 6.95 0.76
N ASP A 3 -15.14 6.98 1.76
CA ASP A 3 -13.70 6.97 1.91
C ASP A 3 -12.90 6.46 0.72
N VAL A 4 -12.76 7.30 -0.30
CA VAL A 4 -11.97 7.00 -1.52
C VAL A 4 -10.47 7.05 -1.20
N TYR A 5 -10.08 7.79 -0.15
CA TYR A 5 -8.68 8.00 0.19
C TYR A 5 -8.48 7.98 1.71
N LYS A 6 -7.53 7.18 2.17
CA LYS A 6 -7.16 7.07 3.57
C LYS A 6 -5.69 7.45 3.74
N ARG A 7 -5.41 8.23 4.78
CA ARG A 7 -4.06 8.65 5.21
C ARG A 7 -3.75 8.08 6.60
N GLN A 8 -2.52 7.67 6.82
CA GLN A 8 -2.00 7.27 8.13
C GLN A 8 -0.58 7.77 8.33
N GLU A 9 -0.31 8.35 9.48
CA GLU A 9 1.01 8.51 10.05
C GLU A 9 1.22 7.38 11.05
N LEU A 10 2.20 6.53 10.80
CA LEU A 10 2.63 5.49 11.72
C LEU A 10 3.81 6.02 12.50
N ASN A 11 3.72 6.01 13.83
CA ASN A 11 4.83 6.24 14.73
C ASN A 11 4.65 5.31 15.91
N ARG A 12 5.40 4.21 15.90
CA ARG A 12 5.28 3.18 16.93
C ARG A 12 6.57 2.37 17.04
N ASP A 13 7.03 2.16 18.27
CA ASP A 13 8.16 1.28 18.60
C ASP A 13 9.44 1.61 17.81
N GLY A 14 9.70 2.91 17.56
CA GLY A 14 10.85 3.38 16.78
C GLY A 14 10.72 3.15 15.27
N LEU A 15 9.52 2.88 14.78
CA LEU A 15 9.18 2.83 13.36
C LEU A 15 8.27 4.00 13.00
N GLU A 16 8.68 4.78 12.01
CA GLU A 16 7.90 5.87 11.42
C GLU A 16 7.63 5.58 9.94
N ALA A 17 6.44 5.93 9.47
CA ALA A 17 6.07 5.82 8.07
C ALA A 17 4.82 6.63 7.74
N HIS A 18 4.74 7.14 6.52
CA HIS A 18 3.54 7.69 5.92
C HIS A 18 2.89 6.66 5.01
N LYS A 19 1.58 6.43 5.18
CA LYS A 19 0.84 5.43 4.41
C LYS A 19 -0.45 6.00 3.84
N VAL A 20 -0.76 5.61 2.63
CA VAL A 20 -1.97 6.01 1.91
C VAL A 20 -2.59 4.82 1.19
N TRP A 21 -3.92 4.82 1.16
CA TRP A 21 -4.74 3.91 0.36
C TRP A 21 -5.73 4.72 -0.47
N LEU A 22 -5.73 4.49 -1.78
CA LEU A 22 -6.74 4.97 -2.71
C LEU A 22 -7.65 3.79 -3.08
N PHE A 23 -8.93 3.92 -2.77
CA PHE A 23 -9.95 2.89 -3.03
C PHE A 23 -10.72 3.24 -4.30
N ALA A 24 -10.75 2.31 -5.24
CA ALA A 24 -11.55 2.36 -6.45
C ALA A 24 -12.42 1.11 -6.56
N ASP A 25 -13.37 1.09 -7.49
CA ASP A 25 -14.31 -0.05 -7.65
C ASP A 25 -13.62 -1.41 -7.75
N LYS A 26 -12.49 -1.47 -8.46
CA LYS A 26 -11.82 -2.73 -8.80
C LYS A 26 -10.44 -2.89 -8.20
N PHE A 27 -9.92 -1.89 -7.51
CA PHE A 27 -8.60 -1.97 -6.94
C PHE A 27 -8.42 -1.09 -5.70
N VAL A 28 -7.45 -1.44 -4.89
CA VAL A 28 -6.91 -0.58 -3.84
C VAL A 28 -5.46 -0.29 -4.17
N PHE A 29 -5.11 0.98 -4.32
CA PHE A 29 -3.74 1.40 -4.52
C PHE A 29 -3.12 1.82 -3.20
N CYS A 30 -1.95 1.28 -2.88
CA CYS A 30 -1.27 1.45 -1.60
C CYS A 30 0.08 2.11 -1.82
N LEU A 31 0.32 3.20 -1.08
CA LEU A 31 1.57 3.94 -1.05
C LEU A 31 2.17 3.94 0.34
N GLY A 32 3.48 3.84 0.42
CA GLY A 32 4.26 4.12 1.62
C GLY A 32 5.41 5.04 1.30
N ALA A 33 5.71 5.96 2.22
CA ALA A 33 6.84 6.87 2.11
C ALA A 33 7.44 7.16 3.48
N ASP A 34 8.65 7.70 3.46
CA ASP A 34 9.36 8.16 4.67
C ASP A 34 9.45 7.07 5.75
N ILE A 35 9.73 5.83 5.32
CA ILE A 35 9.87 4.71 6.24
C ILE A 35 11.24 4.78 6.90
N HIS A 36 11.23 5.01 8.22
CA HIS A 36 12.42 5.12 9.06
C HIS A 36 12.33 4.18 10.25
N SER A 37 13.47 3.64 10.67
CA SER A 37 13.57 2.94 11.94
C SER A 37 15.00 2.90 12.42
N ASP A 38 15.18 3.06 13.73
CA ASP A 38 16.48 2.92 14.40
C ASP A 38 16.70 1.53 15.01
N THR A 39 15.70 0.65 14.92
CA THR A 39 15.77 -0.71 15.48
C THR A 39 16.73 -1.60 14.69
N THR A 40 17.25 -2.62 15.34
CA THR A 40 18.12 -3.64 14.71
C THR A 40 17.30 -4.72 13.98
N LEU A 41 15.98 -4.63 14.02
CA LEU A 41 15.08 -5.56 13.34
C LEU A 41 14.88 -5.15 11.86
N CYS A 42 14.64 -6.14 11.03
CA CYS A 42 14.28 -5.88 9.65
C CYS A 42 12.86 -5.32 9.56
N VAL A 43 12.74 -4.13 8.98
CA VAL A 43 11.43 -3.49 8.75
C VAL A 43 10.77 -4.10 7.51
N THR A 44 9.49 -4.43 7.62
CA THR A 44 8.70 -4.99 6.53
C THR A 44 7.35 -4.32 6.41
N THR A 45 6.82 -4.24 5.19
CA THR A 45 5.42 -3.92 4.92
C THR A 45 4.71 -5.19 4.46
N SER A 46 3.78 -5.70 5.28
CA SER A 46 2.92 -6.81 4.88
C SER A 46 1.92 -6.32 3.83
N ILE A 47 1.89 -6.99 2.68
CA ILE A 47 0.89 -6.79 1.63
C ILE A 47 -0.31 -7.69 1.93
N ASP A 48 -0.05 -8.97 2.20
CA ASP A 48 -1.04 -9.96 2.58
C ASP A 48 -0.39 -11.07 3.41
N GLN A 49 -1.15 -11.63 4.33
CA GLN A 49 -0.81 -12.85 5.06
C GLN A 49 -2.09 -13.54 5.52
N ARG A 50 -2.34 -14.73 5.00
CA ARG A 50 -3.56 -15.48 5.32
C ARG A 50 -3.36 -16.98 5.15
N SER A 51 -4.32 -17.76 5.65
CA SER A 51 -4.37 -19.20 5.41
C SER A 51 -4.38 -19.46 3.90
N LYS A 52 -3.57 -20.41 3.48
CA LYS A 52 -3.43 -20.78 2.07
C LYS A 52 -4.69 -21.52 1.61
N SER A 53 -5.38 -20.93 0.64
CA SER A 53 -6.48 -21.53 -0.09
C SER A 53 -6.10 -21.62 -1.57
N GLY A 54 -5.59 -22.75 -2.00
CA GLY A 54 -4.97 -22.93 -3.30
C GLY A 54 -3.52 -22.39 -3.35
N GLU A 55 -2.95 -22.34 -4.54
CA GLU A 55 -1.56 -21.94 -4.72
C GLU A 55 -1.39 -20.41 -4.82
N LEU A 56 -0.31 -19.89 -4.22
CA LEU A 56 0.20 -18.56 -4.49
C LEU A 56 1.00 -18.58 -5.79
N TYR A 57 0.65 -17.73 -6.74
CA TYR A 57 1.29 -17.67 -8.05
C TYR A 57 2.01 -16.35 -8.28
N VAL A 58 3.12 -16.42 -9.02
CA VAL A 58 3.81 -15.26 -9.59
C VAL A 58 3.74 -15.30 -11.11
N TRP A 59 3.53 -14.12 -11.75
CA TRP A 59 3.60 -13.96 -13.19
C TRP A 59 5.04 -13.61 -13.61
N ASN A 60 5.70 -14.48 -14.35
CA ASN A 60 7.08 -14.29 -14.81
C ASN A 60 7.19 -13.72 -16.24
N LYS A 61 6.17 -12.99 -16.70
CA LYS A 61 6.00 -12.42 -18.06
C LYS A 61 5.74 -13.44 -19.17
N LYS A 62 5.77 -14.74 -18.88
CA LYS A 62 5.48 -15.83 -19.82
C LYS A 62 4.35 -16.72 -19.33
N LYS A 63 4.41 -17.14 -18.08
CA LYS A 63 3.44 -18.03 -17.44
C LYS A 63 3.27 -17.71 -15.96
N TRP A 64 2.18 -18.17 -15.37
CA TRP A 64 2.00 -18.24 -13.95
C TRP A 64 2.76 -19.44 -13.39
N SER A 65 3.57 -19.22 -12.37
CA SER A 65 4.32 -20.26 -11.65
C SER A 65 3.92 -20.25 -10.20
N ALA A 66 3.68 -21.42 -9.59
CA ALA A 66 3.40 -21.51 -8.17
C ALA A 66 4.65 -21.21 -7.35
N ILE A 67 4.46 -20.53 -6.22
CA ILE A 67 5.48 -20.28 -5.21
C ILE A 67 5.52 -21.47 -4.26
N THR A 68 6.71 -21.98 -4.00
CA THR A 68 6.97 -23.04 -3.01
C THR A 68 8.06 -22.59 -2.05
N GLY A 69 7.75 -22.61 -0.74
CA GLY A 69 8.65 -22.04 0.26
C GLY A 69 8.70 -20.51 0.18
N ALA A 70 9.87 -19.93 0.32
CA ALA A 70 10.08 -18.49 0.30
C ALA A 70 10.92 -18.06 -0.91
N GLU A 71 10.42 -17.14 -1.71
CA GLU A 71 11.10 -16.57 -2.86
C GLU A 71 11.19 -15.04 -2.76
N ALA A 72 12.34 -14.47 -3.13
CA ALA A 72 12.61 -13.03 -3.06
C ALA A 72 12.79 -12.43 -4.46
N PHE A 73 12.13 -11.30 -4.71
CA PHE A 73 12.08 -10.62 -5.99
C PHE A 73 12.52 -9.16 -5.82
N ARG A 74 13.32 -8.64 -6.75
CA ARG A 74 13.82 -7.25 -6.76
C ARG A 74 13.47 -6.48 -8.02
N GLN A 75 12.57 -7.01 -8.84
CA GLN A 75 12.12 -6.36 -10.07
C GLN A 75 10.84 -5.57 -9.85
N LYS A 76 10.60 -4.58 -10.69
CA LYS A 76 9.34 -3.82 -10.72
C LYS A 76 8.28 -4.54 -11.55
N ASP A 77 7.00 -4.15 -11.34
CA ASP A 77 5.82 -4.74 -11.98
C ASP A 77 5.72 -6.25 -11.74
N LEU A 78 5.91 -6.64 -10.48
CA LEU A 78 5.67 -8.01 -10.03
C LEU A 78 4.17 -8.23 -9.87
N ARG A 79 3.67 -9.35 -10.41
CA ARG A 79 2.26 -9.70 -10.31
C ARG A 79 2.11 -11.04 -9.62
N PHE A 80 1.29 -11.06 -8.58
CA PHE A 80 0.95 -12.25 -7.82
C PHE A 80 -0.55 -12.49 -7.85
N PHE A 81 -0.94 -13.73 -7.65
CA PHE A 81 -2.34 -14.13 -7.57
C PHE A 81 -2.49 -15.21 -6.51
N HIS A 82 -3.44 -15.03 -5.59
CA HIS A 82 -3.81 -16.02 -4.60
C HIS A 82 -5.30 -15.87 -4.25
N ASP A 83 -6.06 -16.97 -4.33
CA ASP A 83 -7.43 -17.08 -3.85
C ASP A 83 -8.32 -15.88 -4.25
N ALA A 84 -8.50 -15.70 -5.56
CA ALA A 84 -9.28 -14.63 -6.18
C ALA A 84 -8.79 -13.20 -5.84
N VAL A 85 -7.56 -13.01 -5.37
CA VAL A 85 -6.97 -11.70 -5.18
C VAL A 85 -5.68 -11.58 -5.98
N GLY A 86 -5.57 -10.48 -6.72
CA GLY A 86 -4.36 -10.09 -7.43
C GLY A 86 -3.56 -9.06 -6.66
N TYR A 87 -2.26 -9.11 -6.80
CA TYR A 87 -1.33 -8.12 -6.24
C TYR A 87 -0.34 -7.70 -7.31
N ILE A 88 -0.14 -6.39 -7.45
CA ILE A 88 0.83 -5.82 -8.40
C ILE A 88 1.77 -4.92 -7.62
N VAL A 89 3.03 -5.32 -7.47
CA VAL A 89 4.07 -4.53 -6.81
C VAL A 89 4.77 -3.70 -7.85
N LEU A 90 4.55 -2.39 -7.81
CA LEU A 90 5.08 -1.43 -8.79
C LEU A 90 6.46 -0.92 -8.41
N ASP A 91 6.66 -0.67 -7.11
CA ASP A 91 7.91 -0.17 -6.56
C ASP A 91 8.08 -0.61 -5.10
N GLY A 92 9.33 -0.70 -4.67
CA GLY A 92 9.73 -1.15 -3.34
C GLY A 92 11.08 -1.88 -3.41
N ASP A 93 11.68 -2.15 -2.25
CA ASP A 93 13.02 -2.76 -2.19
C ASP A 93 13.02 -4.23 -2.64
N THR A 94 12.66 -5.13 -1.75
CA THR A 94 12.60 -6.57 -2.02
C THR A 94 11.22 -7.10 -1.66
N CYS A 95 10.50 -7.63 -2.64
CA CYS A 95 9.26 -8.35 -2.40
C CYS A 95 9.56 -9.81 -2.09
N VAL A 96 9.01 -10.32 -0.99
CA VAL A 96 9.11 -11.73 -0.60
C VAL A 96 7.72 -12.35 -0.68
N ALA A 97 7.62 -13.45 -1.43
CA ALA A 97 6.45 -14.30 -1.50
C ALA A 97 6.75 -15.61 -0.77
N GLN A 98 5.83 -16.03 0.09
CA GLN A 98 5.99 -17.24 0.91
C GLN A 98 4.74 -18.12 0.81
N SER A 99 4.97 -19.42 0.66
CA SER A 99 3.96 -20.46 0.71
C SER A 99 4.54 -21.61 1.53
N GLU A 100 4.22 -21.64 2.80
CA GLU A 100 4.87 -22.53 3.77
C GLU A 100 3.91 -22.97 4.88
N GLU A 101 4.18 -24.10 5.50
CA GLU A 101 3.53 -24.50 6.73
C GLU A 101 4.06 -23.67 7.89
N ARG A 102 3.15 -23.23 8.76
CA ARG A 102 3.45 -22.54 10.00
C ARG A 102 2.74 -23.19 11.17
N GLU A 103 3.34 -23.09 12.33
CA GLU A 103 2.72 -23.45 13.59
C GLU A 103 2.53 -22.22 14.47
N GLY A 104 1.57 -22.29 15.37
CA GLY A 104 1.28 -21.24 16.34
C GLY A 104 0.37 -21.74 17.44
N CYS A 105 0.30 -20.99 18.51
CA CYS A 105 -0.55 -21.31 19.64
C CYS A 105 -1.31 -20.05 20.10
N TRP A 106 -2.62 -20.16 20.30
CA TRP A 106 -3.42 -19.04 20.80
C TRP A 106 -3.01 -18.58 22.20
N SER A 107 -2.47 -19.49 23.03
CA SER A 107 -1.98 -19.13 24.36
C SER A 107 -0.79 -18.17 24.34
N ASP A 108 -0.06 -18.06 23.22
CA ASP A 108 1.04 -17.11 23.06
C ASP A 108 0.54 -15.65 22.97
N PHE A 109 -0.73 -15.47 22.57
CA PHE A 109 -1.38 -14.17 22.46
C PHE A 109 -2.29 -13.86 23.65
N MET A 110 -2.98 -14.88 24.18
CA MET A 110 -3.95 -14.73 25.26
C MET A 110 -3.89 -15.95 26.17
N GLY A 111 -3.38 -15.76 27.38
CA GLY A 111 -3.19 -16.83 28.37
C GLY A 111 -4.45 -17.57 28.83
N MET A 112 -5.66 -17.14 28.39
CA MET A 112 -6.93 -17.83 28.67
C MET A 112 -7.16 -19.04 27.76
N TYR A 113 -6.42 -19.18 26.66
CA TYR A 113 -6.56 -20.33 25.76
C TYR A 113 -5.70 -21.49 26.22
N THR A 114 -6.20 -22.71 26.00
CA THR A 114 -5.43 -23.93 26.25
C THR A 114 -4.22 -23.98 25.32
N PRO A 115 -3.02 -24.29 25.84
CA PRO A 115 -1.85 -24.49 25.02
C PRO A 115 -2.05 -25.67 24.05
N ALA A 116 -2.28 -25.34 22.78
CA ALA A 116 -2.41 -26.35 21.72
C ALA A 116 -1.75 -25.80 20.46
N THR A 117 -0.77 -26.52 19.95
CA THR A 117 -0.11 -26.17 18.69
C THR A 117 -1.07 -26.41 17.53
N LEU A 118 -1.29 -25.38 16.74
CA LEU A 118 -2.03 -25.42 15.48
C LEU A 118 -1.05 -25.36 14.33
N HIS A 119 -1.28 -26.17 13.32
CA HIS A 119 -0.53 -26.17 12.07
C HIS A 119 -1.41 -25.69 10.95
N GLY A 120 -0.84 -24.94 10.00
CA GLY A 120 -1.57 -24.45 8.84
C GLY A 120 -0.65 -23.94 7.75
N GLU A 121 -1.05 -24.14 6.51
CA GLU A 121 -0.38 -23.53 5.38
C GLU A 121 -0.74 -22.05 5.28
N VAL A 122 0.27 -21.21 5.08
CA VAL A 122 0.14 -19.76 4.99
C VAL A 122 0.73 -19.28 3.66
N ALA A 123 -0.04 -18.43 2.97
CA ALA A 123 0.44 -17.61 1.87
C ALA A 123 0.70 -16.19 2.38
N ALA A 124 1.89 -15.67 2.12
CA ALA A 124 2.26 -14.32 2.55
C ALA A 124 3.03 -13.57 1.46
N LEU A 125 2.75 -12.26 1.38
CA LEU A 125 3.47 -11.30 0.54
C LEU A 125 3.90 -10.13 1.41
N HIS A 126 5.18 -9.76 1.38
CA HIS A 126 5.66 -8.58 2.08
C HIS A 126 6.84 -7.92 1.37
N LEU A 127 6.99 -6.62 1.60
CA LEU A 127 8.13 -5.83 1.16
C LEU A 127 9.13 -5.72 2.32
N ARG A 128 10.40 -6.00 2.06
CA ARG A 128 11.49 -5.89 3.05
C ARG A 128 12.25 -4.60 2.80
N HIS A 129 12.24 -3.70 3.77
CA HIS A 129 12.97 -2.41 3.73
C HIS A 129 14.35 -2.49 4.37
N GLY A 130 14.71 -3.66 4.92
CA GLY A 130 15.99 -3.87 5.58
C GLY A 130 16.02 -3.44 7.04
N VAL A 131 17.23 -3.39 7.59
CA VAL A 131 17.50 -2.93 8.95
C VAL A 131 17.81 -1.44 8.89
N LYS A 132 17.24 -0.67 9.82
CA LYS A 132 17.40 0.79 9.91
C LYS A 132 17.14 1.51 8.56
N PRO A 133 15.99 1.30 7.92
CA PRO A 133 15.67 2.01 6.69
C PRO A 133 15.64 3.52 6.98
N SER A 134 16.05 4.31 5.99
CA SER A 134 16.02 5.78 6.05
C SER A 134 15.37 6.33 4.78
N GLY A 135 14.08 6.62 4.86
CA GLY A 135 13.29 7.15 3.74
C GLY A 135 12.89 6.09 2.71
N ALA A 136 12.73 4.83 3.11
CA ALA A 136 12.21 3.80 2.21
C ALA A 136 10.77 4.08 1.80
N SER A 137 10.37 3.55 0.65
CA SER A 137 9.04 3.76 0.06
C SER A 137 8.55 2.51 -0.65
N TYR A 138 7.25 2.48 -0.95
CA TYR A 138 6.64 1.42 -1.76
C TYR A 138 5.40 1.89 -2.52
N GLN A 139 5.05 1.11 -3.55
CA GLN A 139 3.81 1.24 -4.31
C GLN A 139 3.32 -0.15 -4.72
N TYR A 140 2.08 -0.48 -4.34
CA TYR A 140 1.45 -1.72 -4.80
C TYR A 140 -0.06 -1.56 -4.97
N ILE A 141 -0.65 -2.47 -5.76
CA ILE A 141 -2.08 -2.53 -6.04
C ILE A 141 -2.61 -3.87 -5.54
N VAL A 142 -3.78 -3.84 -4.92
CA VAL A 142 -4.58 -5.04 -4.61
C VAL A 142 -5.80 -5.05 -5.51
N LEU A 143 -6.07 -6.18 -6.15
CA LEU A 143 -7.22 -6.43 -7.02
C LEU A 143 -8.12 -7.49 -6.35
N PRO A 144 -9.13 -7.08 -5.57
CA PRO A 144 -10.09 -8.01 -4.96
C PRO A 144 -10.96 -8.68 -6.01
N ALA A 145 -11.37 -9.93 -5.74
CA ALA A 145 -12.23 -10.72 -6.61
C ALA A 145 -11.78 -10.79 -8.09
N ALA A 146 -10.46 -10.80 -8.30
CA ALA A 146 -9.86 -10.82 -9.63
C ALA A 146 -9.57 -12.24 -10.12
N THR A 147 -9.47 -12.39 -11.43
CA THR A 147 -8.92 -13.57 -12.11
C THR A 147 -7.44 -13.36 -12.45
N LYS A 148 -6.71 -14.46 -12.70
CA LYS A 148 -5.32 -14.38 -13.20
C LYS A 148 -5.21 -13.57 -14.50
N LYS A 149 -6.25 -13.59 -15.34
CA LYS A 149 -6.29 -12.82 -16.59
C LYS A 149 -6.36 -11.31 -16.29
N GLU A 150 -7.28 -10.90 -15.42
CA GLU A 150 -7.42 -9.49 -15.04
C GLU A 150 -6.16 -8.94 -14.36
N VAL A 151 -5.52 -9.71 -13.47
CA VAL A 151 -4.24 -9.31 -12.87
C VAL A 151 -3.15 -9.14 -13.92
N LYS A 152 -3.07 -10.06 -14.89
CA LYS A 152 -2.10 -9.97 -15.99
C LYS A 152 -2.34 -8.77 -16.90
N GLU A 153 -3.62 -8.45 -17.18
CA GLU A 153 -4.01 -7.42 -18.16
C GLU A 153 -4.21 -6.04 -17.52
N PHE A 154 -4.18 -5.94 -16.20
CA PHE A 154 -4.33 -4.65 -15.52
C PHE A 154 -3.25 -3.65 -15.96
N ASP A 155 -3.67 -2.47 -16.38
CA ASP A 155 -2.75 -1.38 -16.74
C ASP A 155 -2.51 -0.45 -15.54
N PRO A 156 -1.36 -0.54 -14.87
CA PRO A 156 -1.07 0.31 -13.72
C PRO A 156 -0.87 1.79 -14.11
N LYS A 157 -0.69 2.11 -15.39
CA LYS A 157 -0.51 3.50 -15.87
C LYS A 157 -1.76 4.36 -15.69
N MET A 158 -2.91 3.74 -15.47
CA MET A 158 -4.13 4.48 -15.09
C MET A 158 -4.01 5.15 -13.71
N ILE A 159 -3.01 4.80 -12.92
CA ILE A 159 -2.71 5.43 -11.64
C ILE A 159 -1.42 6.22 -11.80
N ARG A 160 -1.49 7.52 -11.58
CA ARG A 160 -0.35 8.42 -11.66
C ARG A 160 0.06 8.85 -10.27
N VAL A 161 1.28 8.52 -9.87
CA VAL A 161 1.89 9.03 -8.64
C VAL A 161 2.66 10.29 -8.97
N ILE A 162 2.17 11.42 -8.50
CA ILE A 162 2.77 12.73 -8.73
C ILE A 162 3.87 12.99 -7.68
N LYS A 163 3.59 12.57 -6.44
CA LYS A 163 4.50 12.75 -5.30
C LYS A 163 4.34 11.60 -4.31
N ASN A 164 5.44 11.11 -3.76
CA ASN A 164 5.44 10.08 -2.72
C ASN A 164 6.67 10.28 -1.82
N ASP A 165 6.57 11.21 -0.86
CA ASP A 165 7.64 11.57 0.05
C ASP A 165 7.14 11.95 1.46
N LYS A 166 8.03 12.46 2.29
CA LYS A 166 7.72 12.88 3.67
C LYS A 166 6.76 14.06 3.79
N VAL A 167 6.63 14.87 2.75
CA VAL A 167 5.78 16.08 2.76
C VAL A 167 4.37 15.75 2.33
N ALA A 168 4.24 14.97 1.26
CA ALA A 168 2.94 14.60 0.72
C ALA A 168 2.98 13.32 -0.14
N GLN A 169 1.84 12.67 -0.23
CA GLN A 169 1.57 11.60 -1.19
C GLN A 169 0.43 12.07 -2.10
N VAL A 170 0.71 12.20 -3.40
CA VAL A 170 -0.22 12.76 -4.38
C VAL A 170 -0.44 11.78 -5.51
N VAL A 171 -1.68 11.43 -5.76
CA VAL A 171 -2.07 10.49 -6.81
C VAL A 171 -3.25 11.02 -7.62
N SER A 172 -3.33 10.62 -8.88
CA SER A 172 -4.53 10.77 -9.69
C SER A 172 -4.87 9.48 -10.41
N SER A 173 -6.16 9.23 -10.61
CA SER A 173 -6.66 8.11 -11.41
C SER A 173 -8.05 8.44 -11.92
N PRO A 174 -8.35 8.23 -13.22
CA PRO A 174 -9.70 8.40 -13.75
C PRO A 174 -10.76 7.54 -13.06
N ALA A 175 -10.35 6.42 -12.46
CA ALA A 175 -11.25 5.56 -11.68
C ALA A 175 -11.75 6.21 -10.37
N CYS A 176 -11.11 7.30 -9.92
CA CYS A 176 -11.42 7.98 -8.65
C CYS A 176 -11.76 9.47 -8.84
N GLY A 177 -12.03 9.91 -10.08
CA GLY A 177 -12.29 11.30 -10.45
C GLY A 177 -11.15 11.93 -11.24
N GLU A 178 -11.39 13.10 -11.81
CA GLU A 178 -10.43 13.79 -12.70
C GLU A 178 -9.40 14.63 -11.94
N GLY A 179 -9.54 14.75 -10.62
CA GLY A 179 -8.65 15.55 -9.78
C GLY A 179 -7.50 14.75 -9.17
N TYR A 180 -6.85 15.40 -8.20
CA TYR A 180 -5.71 14.87 -7.47
C TYR A 180 -6.10 14.59 -6.04
N TRP A 181 -5.85 13.39 -5.58
CA TRP A 181 -5.97 12.98 -4.19
C TRP A 181 -4.62 13.15 -3.49
N MET A 182 -4.62 13.87 -2.38
CA MET A 182 -3.40 14.24 -1.68
C MET A 182 -3.51 13.94 -0.20
N ALA A 183 -2.53 13.25 0.34
CA ALA A 183 -2.27 13.20 1.76
C ALA A 183 -1.12 14.18 2.05
N VAL A 184 -1.41 15.25 2.77
CA VAL A 184 -0.43 16.26 3.12
C VAL A 184 -0.05 16.09 4.59
N TYR A 185 1.25 16.02 4.88
CA TYR A 185 1.80 15.81 6.22
C TYR A 185 2.39 17.08 6.79
N GLN A 186 2.84 18.00 5.94
CA GLN A 186 3.44 19.28 6.33
C GLN A 186 2.90 20.40 5.45
N SER A 187 2.85 21.63 6.02
CA SER A 187 2.48 22.82 5.23
C SER A 187 3.46 23.05 4.09
N GLU A 188 2.96 23.14 2.85
CA GLU A 188 3.77 23.27 1.66
C GLU A 188 3.02 24.03 0.54
N ASN A 189 3.77 24.68 -0.35
CA ASN A 189 3.26 25.20 -1.60
C ASN A 189 3.33 24.11 -2.66
N PHE A 190 2.21 23.86 -3.31
CA PHE A 190 2.11 22.86 -4.37
C PHE A 190 1.95 23.52 -5.73
N ASP A 191 2.68 22.99 -6.71
CA ASP A 191 2.41 23.12 -8.14
C ASP A 191 2.14 21.71 -8.66
N ILE A 192 0.88 21.44 -8.97
CA ILE A 192 0.47 20.15 -9.51
C ILE A 192 -0.05 20.40 -10.92
N GLU A 193 0.82 20.21 -11.92
CA GLU A 193 0.50 20.38 -13.33
C GLU A 193 -0.15 21.74 -13.65
N GLY A 194 0.38 22.81 -13.05
CA GLY A 194 -0.11 24.17 -13.20
C GLY A 194 -1.24 24.58 -12.26
N LEU A 195 -1.60 23.71 -11.30
CA LEU A 195 -2.51 24.05 -10.20
C LEU A 195 -1.68 24.50 -9.00
N PHE A 196 -1.67 25.80 -8.76
CA PHE A 196 -0.87 26.43 -7.70
C PHE A 196 -1.73 26.68 -6.46
N PHE A 197 -1.35 26.15 -5.32
CA PHE A 197 -1.99 26.44 -4.05
C PHE A 197 -1.08 26.13 -2.86
N LYS A 198 -1.43 26.64 -1.68
CA LYS A 198 -0.76 26.35 -0.41
C LYS A 198 -1.63 25.44 0.44
N ALA A 199 -1.14 24.24 0.78
CA ALA A 199 -1.72 23.44 1.82
C ALA A 199 -1.19 23.91 3.17
N VAL A 200 -2.05 24.51 3.98
CA VAL A 200 -1.67 25.11 5.28
C VAL A 200 -1.70 24.08 6.41
N LEU A 201 -2.63 23.14 6.34
CA LEU A 201 -2.87 22.13 7.38
C LEU A 201 -2.54 20.72 6.86
N PRO A 202 -2.00 19.83 7.69
CA PRO A 202 -1.99 18.41 7.38
C PRO A 202 -3.41 17.88 7.20
N GLY A 203 -3.61 16.98 6.23
CA GLY A 203 -4.93 16.44 5.95
C GLY A 203 -5.02 15.74 4.61
N ILE A 204 -6.23 15.38 4.24
CA ILE A 204 -6.56 14.84 2.92
C ILE A 204 -7.18 15.96 2.10
N TYR A 205 -6.61 16.20 0.92
CA TYR A 205 -7.09 17.17 -0.05
C TYR A 205 -7.54 16.43 -1.31
N TYR A 206 -8.64 16.87 -1.89
CA TYR A 206 -8.99 16.59 -3.27
C TYR A 206 -8.97 17.91 -4.03
N VAL A 207 -8.19 17.95 -5.09
CA VAL A 207 -7.91 19.18 -5.86
C VAL A 207 -8.23 18.94 -7.31
N GLU A 208 -9.10 19.77 -7.89
CA GLU A 208 -9.47 19.67 -9.29
C GLU A 208 -9.62 21.05 -9.93
N LYS A 209 -9.61 21.09 -11.27
CA LYS A 209 -9.88 22.29 -12.04
C LYS A 209 -11.38 22.38 -12.30
N GLY A 210 -12.08 23.27 -11.59
CA GLY A 210 -13.49 23.57 -11.80
C GLY A 210 -13.74 24.63 -12.89
N LEU A 211 -15.00 24.87 -13.21
CA LEU A 211 -15.42 25.88 -14.20
C LEU A 211 -15.04 27.31 -13.79
N GLY A 212 -14.98 27.58 -12.49
CA GLY A 212 -14.65 28.90 -11.91
C GLY A 212 -13.21 29.04 -11.42
N GLY A 213 -12.35 28.05 -11.63
CA GLY A 213 -10.98 28.03 -11.14
C GLY A 213 -10.63 26.75 -10.38
N LEU A 214 -9.73 26.86 -9.41
CA LEU A 214 -9.29 25.75 -8.60
C LEU A 214 -10.33 25.40 -7.53
N GLU A 215 -10.78 24.15 -7.49
CA GLU A 215 -11.63 23.60 -6.44
C GLU A 215 -10.82 22.74 -5.48
N ILE A 216 -10.91 23.00 -4.17
CA ILE A 216 -10.19 22.27 -3.14
C ILE A 216 -11.18 21.80 -2.09
N LYS A 217 -11.22 20.49 -1.86
CA LYS A 217 -11.94 19.86 -0.74
C LYS A 217 -10.92 19.37 0.27
N LEU A 218 -11.08 19.73 1.54
CA LEU A 218 -10.19 19.36 2.63
C LEU A 218 -10.93 18.54 3.67
N SER A 219 -10.35 17.40 4.05
CA SER A 219 -10.67 16.67 5.26
C SER A 219 -9.44 16.66 6.17
N SER A 220 -9.54 17.31 7.33
CA SER A 220 -8.45 17.39 8.31
C SER A 220 -8.92 16.76 9.64
N PRO A 221 -8.05 15.99 10.33
CA PRO A 221 -8.34 15.49 11.67
C PRO A 221 -8.33 16.62 12.72
N PHE A 222 -7.75 17.76 12.37
CA PHE A 222 -7.71 18.93 13.25
C PHE A 222 -9.01 19.72 13.12
N ARG A 223 -9.71 19.97 14.23
CA ARG A 223 -10.82 20.92 14.26
C ARG A 223 -10.26 22.31 13.99
N ILE A 224 -10.68 22.94 12.91
CA ILE A 224 -10.47 24.36 12.72
C ILE A 224 -11.42 25.03 13.73
N SER A 225 -10.87 25.53 14.85
CA SER A 225 -11.63 26.45 15.71
C SER A 225 -11.98 27.68 14.89
N LYS A 226 -13.28 27.94 14.75
CA LYS A 226 -13.82 29.16 14.12
C LYS A 226 -13.45 30.37 14.95
#